data_080f5f8862eefa3a00e2eec3235bd18a
#
_entry.id   080f5f8862eefa3a00e2eec3235bd18a
#
_cell.length_a   1.000
_cell.length_b   1.000
_cell.length_c   1.000
_cell.angle_alpha   90.00
_cell.angle_beta   90.00
_cell.angle_gamma   90.00
#
_symmetry.space_group_name_H-M   'P 1'
#
loop_
_entity.id
_entity.type
_entity.pdbx_description
1 polymer ?
#
loop_
_entity_poly.entity_id
_entity_poly.type
_entity_poly.pdbx_seq_one_letter_code
_entity_poly.pdbx_strand_id
1 'polypeptide(L)'
;MCGRFYIPPDDDESGFEAILAQVNKIFKDSPVLSQMKRGEIFPTEIVPAVTAEAPTLMKWGFSRYDGKGPIINARLETADEKPMFKKAYQQHRCLIPAGHYYEWRKEGAYKQKYAIGTGKPVYMAGLYTLSKDTPLPLFVILTRPAASGIAFIHDRMPVIVPEHVRQKWLAAPVSTRELLDASEEELKYKEAI
;
A
#
# COMPACT_ATOMS: atom_id res chain seq x y z
N MET A 1 11.28 -0.25 6.01
CA MET A 1 9.83 0.09 5.92
C MET A 1 9.52 0.34 4.46
N CYS A 2 8.41 -0.24 3.97
CA CYS A 2 8.01 -0.13 2.56
C CYS A 2 7.95 1.35 2.11
N GLY A 3 8.94 1.77 1.34
CA GLY A 3 9.06 3.13 0.81
C GLY A 3 8.94 3.19 -0.70
N ARG A 4 8.77 2.05 -1.36
CA ARG A 4 8.62 1.88 -2.80
C ARG A 4 7.80 0.65 -3.14
N PHE A 5 7.00 0.71 -4.18
CA PHE A 5 6.32 -0.44 -4.76
C PHE A 5 6.17 -0.24 -6.28
N TYR A 6 5.71 -1.26 -6.96
CA TYR A 6 5.61 -1.28 -8.41
C TYR A 6 4.18 -1.55 -8.86
N ILE A 7 3.66 -0.72 -9.72
CA ILE A 7 2.39 -0.94 -10.42
C ILE A 7 2.73 -1.23 -11.89
N PRO A 8 2.37 -2.42 -12.41
CA PRO A 8 2.64 -2.75 -13.81
C PRO A 8 2.02 -1.73 -14.78
N PRO A 9 2.64 -1.50 -15.96
CA PRO A 9 2.00 -0.77 -17.07
C PRO A 9 0.78 -1.54 -17.59
N ASP A 10 -0.04 -0.89 -18.42
CA ASP A 10 -1.36 -1.36 -18.88
C ASP A 10 -1.39 -2.72 -19.57
N ASP A 11 -0.31 -3.08 -20.23
CA ASP A 11 -0.25 -4.22 -21.16
C ASP A 11 0.16 -5.54 -20.47
N ASP A 12 0.21 -5.56 -19.13
CA ASP A 12 0.62 -6.72 -18.39
C ASP A 12 -0.61 -7.49 -17.89
N GLU A 13 -0.68 -8.80 -18.14
CA GLU A 13 -1.69 -9.76 -17.65
C GLU A 13 -1.71 -9.87 -16.10
N SER A 14 -1.58 -8.75 -15.42
CA SER A 14 -1.32 -8.68 -13.98
C SER A 14 -2.57 -8.73 -13.10
N GLY A 15 -3.78 -8.71 -13.71
CA GLY A 15 -5.04 -8.66 -12.95
C GLY A 15 -5.40 -7.26 -12.41
N PHE A 16 -4.70 -6.21 -12.89
CA PHE A 16 -5.01 -4.81 -12.55
C PHE A 16 -6.04 -4.19 -13.49
N GLU A 17 -6.33 -4.79 -14.64
CA GLU A 17 -7.15 -4.23 -15.72
C GLU A 17 -8.53 -3.79 -15.21
N ALA A 18 -9.17 -4.61 -14.39
CA ALA A 18 -10.51 -4.31 -13.87
C ALA A 18 -10.50 -3.07 -12.95
N ILE A 19 -9.46 -2.92 -12.11
CA ILE A 19 -9.30 -1.76 -11.23
C ILE A 19 -9.02 -0.52 -12.06
N LEU A 20 -8.11 -0.60 -13.02
CA LEU A 20 -7.72 0.51 -13.87
C LEU A 20 -8.87 0.95 -14.78
N ALA A 21 -9.63 0.02 -15.34
CA ALA A 21 -10.81 0.34 -16.15
C ALA A 21 -11.86 1.11 -15.34
N GLN A 22 -12.11 0.71 -14.08
CA GLN A 22 -13.03 1.43 -13.20
C GLN A 22 -12.49 2.82 -12.83
N VAL A 23 -11.21 2.94 -12.47
CA VAL A 23 -10.58 4.25 -12.18
C VAL A 23 -10.66 5.16 -13.39
N ASN A 24 -10.31 4.67 -14.59
CA ASN A 24 -10.42 5.43 -15.83
C ASN A 24 -11.84 5.91 -16.10
N LYS A 25 -12.84 5.06 -15.83
CA LYS A 25 -14.25 5.43 -16.00
C LYS A 25 -14.69 6.51 -15.02
N ILE A 26 -14.32 6.37 -13.73
CA ILE A 26 -14.73 7.30 -12.66
C ILE A 26 -14.06 8.67 -12.84
N PHE A 27 -12.78 8.68 -13.25
CA PHE A 27 -11.96 9.90 -13.34
C PHE A 27 -11.80 10.41 -14.78
N LYS A 28 -12.61 9.93 -15.74
CA LYS A 28 -12.48 10.22 -17.18
C LYS A 28 -12.30 11.70 -17.50
N ASP A 29 -13.06 12.56 -16.85
CA ASP A 29 -13.06 14.01 -17.08
C ASP A 29 -12.28 14.78 -16.00
N SER A 30 -11.54 14.08 -15.15
CA SER A 30 -10.76 14.69 -14.07
C SER A 30 -9.30 14.88 -14.48
N PRO A 31 -8.72 16.08 -14.26
CA PRO A 31 -7.30 16.32 -14.51
C PRO A 31 -6.38 15.48 -13.61
N VAL A 32 -6.92 14.88 -12.54
CA VAL A 32 -6.18 14.01 -11.64
C VAL A 32 -5.79 12.69 -12.31
N LEU A 33 -6.57 12.21 -13.27
CA LEU A 33 -6.28 10.96 -13.98
C LEU A 33 -4.91 11.00 -14.66
N SER A 34 -4.55 12.13 -15.27
CA SER A 34 -3.25 12.31 -15.93
C SER A 34 -2.06 12.33 -14.98
N GLN A 35 -2.32 12.47 -13.67
CA GLN A 35 -1.30 12.46 -12.62
C GLN A 35 -1.10 11.07 -12.00
N MET A 36 -1.96 10.10 -12.34
CA MET A 36 -1.83 8.72 -11.88
C MET A 36 -0.51 8.12 -12.33
N LYS A 37 0.23 7.53 -11.39
CA LYS A 37 1.54 6.95 -11.65
C LYS A 37 1.47 5.43 -11.77
N ARG A 38 2.38 4.90 -12.58
CA ARG A 38 2.67 3.49 -12.79
C ARG A 38 4.18 3.26 -12.83
N GLY A 39 4.61 2.02 -12.87
CA GLY A 39 6.01 1.67 -12.71
C GLY A 39 6.43 1.71 -11.24
N GLU A 40 7.62 2.16 -10.95
CA GLU A 40 8.11 2.34 -9.59
C GLU A 40 7.44 3.55 -8.94
N ILE A 41 6.75 3.34 -7.83
CA ILE A 41 5.96 4.33 -7.10
C ILE A 41 6.74 4.85 -5.90
N PHE A 42 6.76 6.18 -5.78
CA PHE A 42 7.41 6.92 -4.70
C PHE A 42 6.38 7.56 -3.77
N PRO A 43 6.75 7.88 -2.52
CA PRO A 43 5.91 8.69 -1.65
C PRO A 43 5.45 9.99 -2.33
N THR A 44 4.24 10.42 -2.03
CA THR A 44 3.52 11.57 -2.58
C THR A 44 2.93 11.40 -3.98
N GLU A 45 3.17 10.29 -4.64
CA GLU A 45 2.55 9.99 -5.93
C GLU A 45 1.09 9.54 -5.79
N ILE A 46 0.34 9.70 -6.88
CA ILE A 46 -1.08 9.37 -6.98
C ILE A 46 -1.20 8.02 -7.67
N VAL A 47 -1.91 7.10 -7.02
CA VAL A 47 -2.06 5.71 -7.45
C VAL A 47 -3.48 5.21 -7.28
N PRO A 48 -3.88 4.13 -7.98
CA PRO A 48 -5.14 3.45 -7.73
C PRO A 48 -5.14 2.80 -6.34
N ALA A 49 -6.29 2.88 -5.68
CA ALA A 49 -6.58 2.19 -4.44
C ALA A 49 -8.00 1.62 -4.49
N VAL A 50 -8.26 0.58 -3.72
CA VAL A 50 -9.58 -0.06 -3.63
C VAL A 50 -10.17 0.23 -2.25
N THR A 51 -11.38 0.76 -2.21
CA THR A 51 -12.17 0.97 -0.98
C THR A 51 -13.36 0.01 -0.94
N ALA A 52 -14.16 0.08 0.11
CA ALA A 52 -15.40 -0.70 0.21
C ALA A 52 -16.44 -0.31 -0.88
N GLU A 53 -16.42 0.94 -1.32
CA GLU A 53 -17.37 1.48 -2.30
C GLU A 53 -16.94 1.22 -3.73
N ALA A 54 -15.69 1.60 -4.07
CA ALA A 54 -15.17 1.49 -5.43
C ALA A 54 -13.64 1.69 -5.47
N PRO A 55 -12.97 1.31 -6.56
CA PRO A 55 -11.64 1.79 -6.86
C PRO A 55 -11.61 3.31 -7.02
N THR A 56 -10.54 3.93 -6.53
CA THR A 56 -10.37 5.39 -6.56
C THR A 56 -8.90 5.76 -6.72
N LEU A 57 -8.61 7.06 -6.86
CA LEU A 57 -7.25 7.59 -6.83
C LEU A 57 -6.94 8.18 -5.45
N MET A 58 -5.78 7.85 -4.92
CA MET A 58 -5.29 8.37 -3.64
C MET A 58 -3.84 8.80 -3.75
N LYS A 59 -3.44 9.79 -2.94
CA LYS A 59 -2.06 10.24 -2.84
C LYS A 59 -1.36 9.56 -1.65
N TRP A 60 -0.16 9.06 -1.87
CA TRP A 60 0.58 8.32 -0.83
C TRP A 60 1.25 9.25 0.18
N GLY A 61 0.82 9.16 1.42
CA GLY A 61 1.40 9.83 2.58
C GLY A 61 0.45 10.81 3.27
N PHE A 62 0.25 10.61 4.57
CA PHE A 62 -0.47 11.56 5.43
C PHE A 62 0.39 12.80 5.66
N SER A 63 -0.25 13.96 5.71
CA SER A 63 0.42 15.22 6.08
C SER A 63 0.88 15.17 7.54
N ARG A 64 2.08 15.69 7.79
CA ARG A 64 2.60 15.90 9.16
C ARG A 64 2.40 17.35 9.56
N TYR A 65 2.04 17.56 10.83
CA TYR A 65 1.87 18.90 11.39
C TYR A 65 3.19 19.70 11.48
N ASP A 66 4.34 18.99 11.52
CA ASP A 66 5.68 19.61 11.64
C ASP A 66 6.37 19.84 10.27
N GLY A 67 5.70 19.54 9.17
CA GLY A 67 6.18 19.75 7.81
C GLY A 67 7.40 18.91 7.39
N LYS A 68 7.84 17.95 8.20
CA LYS A 68 9.04 17.12 7.94
C LYS A 68 8.79 15.97 6.94
N GLY A 69 7.96 16.22 5.94
CA GLY A 69 7.61 15.23 4.93
C GLY A 69 6.41 14.33 5.32
N PRO A 70 5.93 13.49 4.41
CA PRO A 70 4.75 12.67 4.62
C PRO A 70 5.02 11.48 5.54
N ILE A 71 3.98 11.05 6.27
CA ILE A 71 3.96 9.74 6.93
C ILE A 71 3.41 8.73 5.92
N ILE A 72 4.25 7.82 5.49
CA ILE A 72 3.93 6.87 4.42
C ILE A 72 3.50 5.49 4.91
N ASN A 73 3.80 5.16 6.18
CA ASN A 73 3.48 3.88 6.78
C ASN A 73 2.91 4.04 8.18
N ALA A 74 2.06 3.09 8.59
CA ALA A 74 1.63 2.90 9.97
C ALA A 74 1.95 1.48 10.42
N ARG A 75 2.38 1.29 11.67
CA ARG A 75 2.58 -0.04 12.23
C ARG A 75 1.23 -0.64 12.59
N LEU A 76 0.92 -1.83 12.07
CA LEU A 76 -0.34 -2.51 12.35
C LEU A 76 -0.57 -2.67 13.85
N GLU A 77 0.49 -3.02 14.59
CA GLU A 77 0.46 -3.32 16.02
C GLU A 77 -0.06 -2.16 16.89
N THR A 78 -0.09 -0.95 16.36
CA THR A 78 -0.50 0.25 17.11
C THR A 78 -1.41 1.19 16.31
N ALA A 79 -1.80 0.82 15.10
CA ALA A 79 -2.55 1.69 14.22
C ALA A 79 -3.98 1.95 14.72
N ASP A 80 -4.58 0.99 15.40
CA ASP A 80 -5.91 1.09 16.03
C ASP A 80 -5.95 1.93 17.30
N GLU A 81 -4.78 2.19 17.92
CA GLU A 81 -4.67 2.97 19.16
C GLU A 81 -4.19 4.42 18.90
N LYS A 82 -3.24 4.60 17.98
CA LYS A 82 -2.62 5.90 17.74
C LYS A 82 -3.62 6.92 17.20
N PRO A 83 -3.75 8.12 17.80
CA PRO A 83 -4.72 9.14 17.41
C PRO A 83 -4.72 9.47 15.91
N MET A 84 -3.54 9.48 15.29
CA MET A 84 -3.38 9.78 13.86
C MET A 84 -4.05 8.75 12.95
N PHE A 85 -4.09 7.48 13.36
CA PHE A 85 -4.54 6.36 12.52
C PHE A 85 -5.85 5.74 12.99
N LYS A 86 -6.20 5.90 14.29
CA LYS A 86 -7.34 5.23 14.93
C LYS A 86 -8.65 5.41 14.17
N LYS A 87 -8.98 6.64 13.79
CA LYS A 87 -10.21 6.93 13.03
C LYS A 87 -10.18 6.24 11.65
N ALA A 88 -9.04 6.33 10.95
CA ALA A 88 -8.89 5.70 9.65
C ALA A 88 -8.94 4.17 9.75
N TYR A 89 -8.36 3.58 10.79
CA TYR A 89 -8.43 2.14 11.05
C TYR A 89 -9.87 1.66 11.22
N GLN A 90 -10.70 2.43 11.87
CA GLN A 90 -12.10 2.09 12.12
C GLN A 90 -13.01 2.31 10.90
N GLN A 91 -12.74 3.33 10.08
CA GLN A 91 -13.71 3.84 9.10
C GLN A 91 -13.19 3.94 7.66
N HIS A 92 -11.88 4.08 7.46
CA HIS A 92 -11.27 4.43 6.17
C HIS A 92 -10.15 3.46 5.81
N ARG A 93 -10.51 2.22 5.52
CA ARG A 93 -9.58 1.18 5.09
C ARG A 93 -9.58 1.07 3.58
N CYS A 94 -8.41 0.77 3.03
CA CYS A 94 -8.25 0.54 1.60
C CYS A 94 -7.26 -0.59 1.34
N LEU A 95 -7.19 -1.00 0.10
CA LEU A 95 -6.17 -1.90 -0.42
C LEU A 95 -5.39 -1.17 -1.51
N ILE A 96 -4.07 -1.30 -1.47
CA ILE A 96 -3.17 -0.75 -2.48
C ILE A 96 -2.65 -1.91 -3.33
N PRO A 97 -3.13 -2.02 -4.58
CA PRO A 97 -2.67 -3.06 -5.50
C PRO A 97 -1.24 -2.76 -5.96
N ALA A 98 -0.39 -3.78 -5.98
CA ALA A 98 0.98 -3.71 -6.45
C ALA A 98 1.42 -5.04 -7.08
N GLY A 99 2.31 -5.01 -8.05
CA GLY A 99 2.97 -6.22 -8.55
C GLY A 99 3.96 -6.78 -7.53
N HIS A 100 4.69 -5.88 -6.89
CA HIS A 100 5.64 -6.15 -5.82
C HIS A 100 5.98 -4.86 -5.09
N TYR A 101 6.68 -4.97 -3.95
CA TYR A 101 7.26 -3.82 -3.26
C TYR A 101 8.78 -3.93 -3.23
N TYR A 102 9.46 -2.83 -2.90
CA TYR A 102 10.90 -2.78 -2.80
C TYR A 102 11.34 -2.55 -1.37
N GLU A 103 12.43 -3.25 -0.99
CA GLU A 103 13.17 -2.99 0.23
C GLU A 103 14.68 -3.08 -0.03
N TRP A 104 15.45 -2.52 0.88
CA TRP A 104 16.90 -2.45 0.76
C TRP A 104 17.57 -3.14 1.93
N ARG A 105 18.38 -4.15 1.60
CA ARG A 105 19.31 -4.73 2.56
C ARG A 105 20.55 -3.87 2.65
N LYS A 106 20.95 -3.52 3.88
CA LYS A 106 22.21 -2.83 4.12
C LYS A 106 23.35 -3.84 4.15
N GLU A 107 24.31 -3.72 3.24
CA GLU A 107 25.50 -4.58 3.13
C GLU A 107 26.74 -3.69 3.25
N GLY A 108 27.21 -3.46 4.48
CA GLY A 108 28.31 -2.52 4.74
C GLY A 108 28.00 -1.10 4.28
N ALA A 109 28.71 -0.60 3.27
CA ALA A 109 28.51 0.71 2.67
C ALA A 109 27.42 0.70 1.56
N TYR A 110 26.97 -0.45 1.11
CA TYR A 110 25.99 -0.62 0.03
C TYR A 110 24.59 -0.85 0.56
N LYS A 111 23.62 -0.58 -0.30
CA LYS A 111 22.22 -0.96 -0.10
C LYS A 111 21.77 -1.75 -1.32
N GLN A 112 21.69 -3.07 -1.18
CA GLN A 112 21.14 -3.91 -2.22
C GLN A 112 19.61 -3.78 -2.23
N LYS A 113 19.06 -3.43 -3.38
CA LYS A 113 17.60 -3.33 -3.63
C LYS A 113 17.05 -4.71 -3.93
N TYR A 114 15.89 -5.02 -3.36
CA TYR A 114 15.15 -6.25 -3.61
C TYR A 114 13.72 -5.94 -4.02
N ALA A 115 13.22 -6.62 -5.06
CA ALA A 115 11.81 -6.68 -5.39
C ALA A 115 11.20 -7.89 -4.69
N ILE A 116 10.15 -7.67 -3.89
CA ILE A 116 9.54 -8.68 -3.00
C ILE A 116 8.05 -8.77 -3.29
N GLY A 117 7.54 -9.98 -3.49
CA GLY A 117 6.12 -10.23 -3.76
C GLY A 117 5.80 -11.71 -3.74
N THR A 118 4.61 -12.09 -4.19
CA THR A 118 4.15 -13.50 -4.25
C THR A 118 4.35 -14.14 -5.63
N GLY A 119 4.73 -13.36 -6.63
CA GLY A 119 4.71 -13.75 -8.05
C GLY A 119 3.34 -13.54 -8.71
N LYS A 120 2.37 -13.02 -7.95
CA LYS A 120 1.06 -12.55 -8.40
C LYS A 120 0.81 -11.15 -7.84
N PRO A 121 -0.21 -10.40 -8.30
CA PRO A 121 -0.57 -9.12 -7.72
C PRO A 121 -0.79 -9.22 -6.22
N VAL A 122 -0.14 -8.36 -5.46
CA VAL A 122 -0.31 -8.22 -4.02
C VAL A 122 -1.25 -7.05 -3.72
N TYR A 123 -1.98 -7.15 -2.62
CA TYR A 123 -2.86 -6.10 -2.13
C TYR A 123 -2.43 -5.72 -0.72
N MET A 124 -1.77 -4.58 -0.61
CA MET A 124 -1.28 -4.10 0.68
C MET A 124 -2.41 -3.39 1.45
N ALA A 125 -2.58 -3.73 2.74
CA ALA A 125 -3.51 -3.03 3.60
C ALA A 125 -3.11 -1.56 3.77
N GLY A 126 -4.06 -0.67 3.60
CA GLY A 126 -3.88 0.76 3.76
C GLY A 126 -4.98 1.40 4.61
N LEU A 127 -4.64 2.55 5.16
CA LEU A 127 -5.58 3.44 5.82
C LEU A 127 -5.60 4.76 5.04
N TYR A 128 -6.77 5.39 4.91
CA TYR A 128 -6.84 6.68 4.23
C TYR A 128 -7.56 7.74 5.07
N THR A 129 -7.31 8.98 4.75
CA THR A 129 -7.98 10.14 5.33
C THR A 129 -8.39 11.12 4.25
N LEU A 130 -9.53 11.76 4.47
CA LEU A 130 -9.97 12.89 3.65
C LEU A 130 -9.36 14.16 4.24
N SER A 131 -8.70 14.95 3.43
CA SER A 131 -8.13 16.24 3.81
C SER A 131 -8.87 17.36 3.11
N LYS A 132 -9.03 18.50 3.80
CA LYS A 132 -9.58 19.72 3.19
C LYS A 132 -8.55 20.41 2.28
N ASP A 133 -7.27 20.08 2.46
CA ASP A 133 -6.15 20.72 1.78
C ASP A 133 -5.81 20.06 0.43
N THR A 134 -6.41 18.89 0.17
CA THR A 134 -6.18 18.15 -1.09
C THR A 134 -7.49 17.60 -1.64
N PRO A 135 -7.67 17.61 -2.97
CA PRO A 135 -8.86 17.04 -3.61
C PRO A 135 -8.91 15.52 -3.55
N LEU A 136 -7.81 14.87 -3.22
CA LEU A 136 -7.67 13.41 -3.14
C LEU A 136 -7.51 12.95 -1.70
N PRO A 137 -8.04 11.77 -1.37
CA PRO A 137 -7.71 11.10 -0.13
C PRO A 137 -6.19 10.86 -0.04
N LEU A 138 -5.65 10.95 1.16
CA LEU A 138 -4.28 10.57 1.47
C LEU A 138 -4.27 9.18 2.08
N PHE A 139 -3.31 8.33 1.73
CA PHE A 139 -3.20 6.99 2.32
C PHE A 139 -1.84 6.69 2.93
N VAL A 140 -1.81 5.75 3.84
CA VAL A 140 -0.60 5.12 4.39
C VAL A 140 -0.71 3.61 4.25
N ILE A 141 0.43 2.93 4.10
CA ILE A 141 0.50 1.47 4.05
C ILE A 141 0.70 0.93 5.47
N LEU A 142 -0.10 -0.08 5.86
CA LEU A 142 0.11 -0.81 7.10
C LEU A 142 1.31 -1.74 6.97
N THR A 143 2.16 -1.76 7.99
CA THR A 143 3.33 -2.63 8.06
C THR A 143 3.30 -3.53 9.28
N ARG A 144 3.93 -4.70 9.16
CA ARG A 144 4.10 -5.73 10.21
C ARG A 144 5.56 -6.15 10.31
N PRO A 145 5.96 -6.93 11.35
CA PRO A 145 7.24 -7.63 11.34
C PRO A 145 7.39 -8.47 10.06
N ALA A 146 8.60 -8.51 9.52
CA ALA A 146 8.86 -9.26 8.30
C ALA A 146 8.72 -10.77 8.52
N ALA A 147 8.20 -11.47 7.52
CA ALA A 147 8.22 -12.92 7.47
C ALA A 147 9.67 -13.44 7.49
N SER A 148 9.90 -14.61 8.08
CA SER A 148 11.25 -15.18 8.30
C SER A 148 12.07 -15.29 7.00
N GLY A 149 11.42 -15.62 5.88
CA GLY A 149 12.07 -15.76 4.57
C GLY A 149 12.64 -14.48 3.98
N ILE A 150 12.23 -13.29 4.47
CA ILE A 150 12.69 -11.98 3.96
C ILE A 150 13.24 -11.08 5.06
N ALA A 151 13.26 -11.52 6.31
CA ALA A 151 13.72 -10.74 7.46
C ALA A 151 15.20 -10.31 7.35
N PHE A 152 16.00 -11.04 6.60
CA PHE A 152 17.39 -10.69 6.31
C PHE A 152 17.53 -9.45 5.40
N ILE A 153 16.48 -9.08 4.65
CA ILE A 153 16.46 -7.88 3.81
C ILE A 153 16.08 -6.67 4.66
N HIS A 154 14.97 -6.78 5.42
CA HIS A 154 14.46 -5.72 6.29
C HIS A 154 13.58 -6.33 7.39
N ASP A 155 13.56 -5.69 8.58
CA ASP A 155 12.79 -6.15 9.75
C ASP A 155 11.25 -5.93 9.62
N ARG A 156 10.83 -5.14 8.66
CA ARG A 156 9.41 -4.82 8.41
C ARG A 156 9.00 -5.14 6.97
N MET A 157 7.73 -5.47 6.79
CA MET A 157 7.09 -5.67 5.49
C MET A 157 5.69 -5.03 5.49
N PRO A 158 5.10 -4.72 4.31
CA PRO A 158 3.70 -4.34 4.23
C PRO A 158 2.80 -5.52 4.65
N VAL A 159 1.63 -5.21 5.20
CA VAL A 159 0.59 -6.21 5.44
C VAL A 159 -0.04 -6.57 4.09
N ILE A 160 0.27 -7.73 3.56
CA ILE A 160 -0.30 -8.22 2.30
C ILE A 160 -1.56 -9.03 2.62
N VAL A 161 -2.70 -8.57 2.11
CA VAL A 161 -4.03 -9.13 2.41
C VAL A 161 -4.38 -10.19 1.36
N PRO A 162 -4.51 -11.48 1.75
CA PRO A 162 -4.91 -12.53 0.83
C PRO A 162 -6.36 -12.35 0.37
N GLU A 163 -6.69 -12.90 -0.77
CA GLU A 163 -7.95 -12.66 -1.47
C GLU A 163 -9.19 -12.87 -0.58
N HIS A 164 -9.23 -13.97 0.16
CA HIS A 164 -10.37 -14.35 1.01
C HIS A 164 -10.61 -13.38 2.20
N VAL A 165 -9.65 -12.49 2.53
CA VAL A 165 -9.76 -11.49 3.62
C VAL A 165 -10.04 -10.09 3.11
N ARG A 166 -9.78 -9.79 1.82
CA ARG A 166 -9.85 -8.44 1.26
C ARG A 166 -11.21 -7.77 1.47
N GLN A 167 -12.29 -8.50 1.18
CA GLN A 167 -13.63 -7.94 1.34
C GLN A 167 -13.95 -7.66 2.82
N LYS A 168 -13.58 -8.57 3.72
CA LYS A 168 -13.76 -8.37 5.17
C LYS A 168 -12.95 -7.17 5.66
N TRP A 169 -11.69 -7.04 5.24
CA TRP A 169 -10.85 -5.89 5.57
C TRP A 169 -11.48 -4.56 5.14
N LEU A 170 -12.05 -4.49 3.95
CA LEU A 170 -12.68 -3.27 3.44
C LEU A 170 -13.99 -2.96 4.18
N ALA A 171 -14.83 -3.96 4.44
CA ALA A 171 -16.20 -3.77 4.96
C ALA A 171 -16.23 -3.42 6.47
N ALA A 172 -15.35 -4.01 7.29
CA ALA A 172 -15.38 -3.85 8.74
C ALA A 172 -13.99 -3.84 9.36
N PRO A 173 -13.80 -3.23 10.56
CA PRO A 173 -12.55 -3.36 11.29
C PRO A 173 -12.24 -4.83 11.58
N VAL A 174 -11.06 -5.26 11.20
CA VAL A 174 -10.49 -6.56 11.54
C VAL A 174 -9.50 -6.34 12.68
N SER A 175 -9.48 -7.22 13.67
CA SER A 175 -8.51 -7.06 14.76
C SER A 175 -7.08 -7.16 14.22
N THR A 176 -6.15 -6.46 14.88
CA THR A 176 -4.72 -6.50 14.54
C THR A 176 -4.20 -7.93 14.47
N ARG A 177 -4.57 -8.78 15.43
CA ARG A 177 -4.17 -10.19 15.48
C ARG A 177 -4.71 -10.97 14.29
N GLU A 178 -6.01 -10.85 14.01
CA GLU A 178 -6.65 -11.54 12.89
C GLU A 178 -6.02 -11.17 11.55
N LEU A 179 -5.71 -9.88 11.36
CA LEU A 179 -5.06 -9.43 10.14
C LEU A 179 -3.60 -9.89 10.03
N LEU A 180 -2.89 -9.99 11.17
CA LEU A 180 -1.54 -10.56 11.22
C LEU A 180 -1.56 -12.04 10.85
N ASP A 181 -2.43 -12.81 11.50
CA ASP A 181 -2.53 -14.26 11.30
C ASP A 181 -2.95 -14.62 9.87
N ALA A 182 -3.77 -13.77 9.23
CA ALA A 182 -4.23 -13.98 7.86
C ALA A 182 -3.27 -13.46 6.79
N SER A 183 -2.35 -12.53 7.13
CA SER A 183 -1.51 -11.86 6.13
C SER A 183 -0.51 -12.83 5.48
N GLU A 184 -0.26 -12.59 4.18
CA GLU A 184 0.65 -13.42 3.36
C GLU A 184 2.07 -13.41 3.92
N GLU A 185 2.68 -14.59 4.06
CA GLU A 185 4.05 -14.79 4.54
C GLU A 185 4.95 -15.51 3.53
N GLU A 186 4.36 -16.19 2.54
CA GLU A 186 5.11 -16.89 1.49
C GLU A 186 5.51 -15.92 0.39
N LEU A 187 6.63 -15.24 0.60
CA LEU A 187 7.13 -14.21 -0.31
C LEU A 187 8.35 -14.71 -1.08
N LYS A 188 8.39 -14.33 -2.34
CA LYS A 188 9.54 -14.47 -3.24
C LYS A 188 10.26 -13.13 -3.33
N TYR A 189 11.56 -13.17 -3.52
CA TYR A 189 12.35 -11.97 -3.73
C TYR A 189 13.37 -12.17 -4.86
N LYS A 190 13.75 -11.08 -5.47
CA LYS A 190 14.87 -11.01 -6.43
C LYS A 190 15.63 -9.72 -6.23
N GLU A 191 16.93 -9.75 -6.50
CA GLU A 191 17.72 -8.53 -6.57
C GLU A 191 17.18 -7.64 -7.69
N ALA A 192 17.17 -6.35 -7.44
CA ALA A 192 16.74 -5.32 -8.37
C ALA A 192 17.83 -4.26 -8.51
N ILE A 193 17.84 -3.58 -9.65
CA ILE A 193 18.76 -2.48 -9.94
C ILE A 193 18.16 -1.15 -9.49
#